data_92562af416fd51753e6c49a675540939
#
_entry.id   92562af416fd51753e6c49a675540939
#
_cell.length_a   1.000
_cell.length_b   1.000
_cell.length_c   1.000
_cell.angle_alpha   90.00
_cell.angle_beta   90.00
_cell.angle_gamma   90.00
#
_symmetry.space_group_name_H-M   'P 1'
#
loop_
_entity.id
_entity.type
_entity.pdbx_description
1 polymer ?
#
loop_
_entity_poly.entity_id
_entity_poly.type
_entity_poly.pdbx_seq_one_letter_code
_entity_poly.pdbx_strand_id
1 'polypeptide(L)' 'RYVLAKKITHAKELLRYSNSSIEEIARLCGMDDASYFNKVFKKMEGCTASEYRKQW' A
#
# COMPACT_ATOMS: atom_id res chain seq x y z
N ARG A 1 5.89 2.02 14.08
CA ARG A 1 4.97 3.09 13.70
C ARG A 1 5.59 3.97 12.61
N TYR A 2 6.73 4.49 12.93
CA TYR A 2 7.47 5.31 11.98
C TYR A 2 7.85 4.50 10.74
N VAL A 3 8.24 3.24 10.96
CA VAL A 3 8.61 2.34 9.87
C VAL A 3 7.39 2.05 8.99
N LEU A 4 6.21 1.90 9.61
CA LEU A 4 5.00 1.65 8.84
C LEU A 4 4.66 2.83 7.94
N ALA A 5 4.87 4.05 8.44
CA ALA A 5 4.59 5.23 7.62
C ALA A 5 5.47 5.25 6.38
N LYS A 6 6.73 4.88 6.50
CA LYS A 6 7.63 4.82 5.36
C LYS A 6 7.22 3.73 4.37
N LYS A 7 6.78 2.59 4.89
CA LYS A 7 6.32 1.49 4.03
C LYS A 7 5.10 1.91 3.23
N ILE A 8 4.18 2.60 3.86
CA ILE A 8 2.97 3.06 3.18
C ILE A 8 3.31 4.13 2.14
N THR A 9 4.24 5.02 2.45
CA THR A 9 4.69 6.02 1.47
C THR A 9 5.26 5.33 0.25
N HIS A 10 6.09 4.31 0.45
CA HIS A 10 6.66 3.56 -0.66
C HIS A 10 5.57 2.85 -1.46
N ALA A 11 4.57 2.30 -0.75
CA ALA A 11 3.45 1.64 -1.42
C ALA A 11 2.67 2.62 -2.29
N LYS A 12 2.46 3.83 -1.80
CA LYS A 12 1.74 4.84 -2.59
C LYS A 12 2.48 5.15 -3.89
N GLU A 13 3.79 5.23 -3.82
CA GLU A 13 4.58 5.45 -5.03
C GLU A 13 4.44 4.29 -6.00
N LEU A 14 4.48 3.08 -5.50
CA LEU A 14 4.32 1.91 -6.35
C LEU A 14 2.94 1.86 -6.99
N LEU A 15 1.93 2.26 -6.24
CA LEU A 15 0.56 2.30 -6.77
C LEU A 15 0.43 3.31 -7.90
N ARG A 16 1.15 4.42 -7.81
CA ARG A 16 1.05 5.48 -8.80
C ARG A 16 1.93 5.23 -10.02
N TYR A 17 3.13 4.72 -9.82
CA TYR A 17 4.12 4.65 -10.88
C TYR A 17 4.41 3.26 -11.38
N SER A 18 3.77 2.25 -10.82
CA SER A 18 3.99 0.87 -11.17
C SER A 18 2.66 0.18 -11.44
N ASN A 19 2.69 -0.85 -12.29
CA ASN A 19 1.50 -1.64 -12.57
C ASN A 19 1.45 -2.91 -11.73
N SER A 20 2.27 -2.99 -10.70
CA SER A 20 2.29 -4.15 -9.83
C SER A 20 0.94 -4.34 -9.14
N SER A 21 0.59 -5.60 -8.86
CA SER A 21 -0.65 -5.89 -8.15
C SER A 21 -0.53 -5.44 -6.69
N ILE A 22 -1.67 -5.31 -6.04
CA ILE A 22 -1.69 -4.92 -4.63
C ILE A 22 -0.91 -5.93 -3.78
N GLU A 23 -1.07 -7.21 -4.06
CA GLU A 23 -0.35 -8.24 -3.33
C GLU A 23 1.16 -8.11 -3.54
N GLU A 24 1.56 -7.82 -4.74
CA GLU A 24 2.98 -7.65 -5.04
C GLU A 24 3.53 -6.44 -4.33
N ILE A 25 2.78 -5.35 -4.33
CA ILE A 25 3.20 -4.12 -3.65
C ILE A 25 3.34 -4.37 -2.16
N ALA A 26 2.42 -5.11 -1.56
CA ALA A 26 2.51 -5.45 -0.15
C ALA A 26 3.79 -6.22 0.12
N ARG A 27 4.12 -7.17 -0.74
CA ARG A 27 5.33 -7.97 -0.58
C ARG A 27 6.58 -7.11 -0.71
N LEU A 28 6.57 -6.21 -1.67
CA LEU A 28 7.71 -5.31 -1.87
C LEU A 28 7.91 -4.38 -0.68
N CYS A 29 6.84 -4.09 0.03
CA CYS A 29 6.91 -3.25 1.22
C CYS A 29 7.25 -4.05 2.48
N GLY A 30 7.50 -5.34 2.33
CA GLY A 30 7.85 -6.18 3.46
C GLY A 30 6.67 -6.72 4.23
N MET A 31 5.49 -6.67 3.65
CA MET A 31 4.28 -7.21 4.26
C MET A 31 3.83 -8.42 3.48
N ASP A 32 3.88 -9.60 4.11
CA ASP A 32 3.53 -10.83 3.43
C ASP A 32 2.03 -11.01 3.26
N ASP A 33 1.24 -10.29 4.04
CA ASP A 33 -0.21 -10.46 4.06
C ASP A 33 -0.86 -9.22 3.45
N ALA A 34 -1.50 -9.41 2.29
CA ALA A 34 -2.18 -8.30 1.62
C ALA A 34 -3.34 -7.76 2.45
N SER A 35 -3.99 -8.64 3.21
CA SER A 35 -5.07 -8.19 4.08
C SER A 35 -4.56 -7.22 5.13
N TYR A 36 -3.44 -7.54 5.73
CA TYR A 36 -2.82 -6.66 6.71
C TYR A 36 -2.38 -5.36 6.05
N PHE A 37 -1.80 -5.46 4.87
CA PHE A 37 -1.37 -4.28 4.13
C PHE A 37 -2.56 -3.35 3.87
N ASN A 38 -3.67 -3.91 3.38
CA ASN A 38 -4.85 -3.11 3.10
C ASN A 38 -5.41 -2.46 4.37
N LYS A 39 -5.38 -3.19 5.47
CA LYS A 39 -5.88 -2.65 6.74
C LYS A 39 -5.04 -1.46 7.18
N VAL A 40 -3.73 -1.61 7.13
CA VAL A 40 -2.82 -0.53 7.53
C VAL A 40 -2.95 0.65 6.57
N PHE A 41 -3.01 0.38 5.28
CA PHE A 41 -3.12 1.43 4.28
C PHE A 41 -4.39 2.24 4.50
N LYS A 42 -5.52 1.55 4.69
CA LYS A 42 -6.79 2.24 4.92
C LYS A 42 -6.74 3.09 6.18
N LYS A 43 -6.11 2.56 7.23
CA LYS A 43 -6.02 3.29 8.49
C LYS A 43 -5.21 4.57 8.32
N MET A 44 -4.16 4.53 7.52
CA MET A 44 -3.26 5.67 7.39
C MET A 44 -3.69 6.64 6.30
N GLU A 45 -4.32 6.14 5.24
CA GLU A 45 -4.70 6.98 4.10
C GLU A 45 -6.19 7.25 4.01
N GLY A 46 -7.01 6.52 4.75
CA GLY A 46 -8.45 6.72 4.71
C GLY A 46 -9.16 5.94 3.63
N CYS A 47 -8.43 5.23 2.79
CA CYS A 47 -9.01 4.41 1.73
C CYS A 47 -8.10 3.21 1.46
N THR A 48 -8.65 2.20 0.81
CA THR A 48 -7.86 1.02 0.50
C THR A 48 -6.87 1.34 -0.62
N ALA A 49 -5.88 0.44 -0.77
CA ALA A 49 -4.89 0.61 -1.83
C ALA A 49 -5.55 0.57 -3.21
N SER A 50 -6.55 -0.31 -3.38
CA SER A 50 -7.27 -0.38 -4.64
C SER A 50 -7.99 0.92 -4.94
N GLU A 51 -8.64 1.49 -3.94
CA GLU A 51 -9.35 2.76 -4.11
C GLU A 51 -8.37 3.89 -4.39
N TYR A 52 -7.24 3.88 -3.73
CA TYR A 52 -6.21 4.88 -3.95
C TYR A 52 -5.72 4.84 -5.39
N ARG A 53 -5.49 3.64 -5.91
CA ARG A 53 -5.01 3.47 -7.28
C ARG A 53 -6.03 3.99 -8.29
N LYS A 54 -7.32 3.81 -8.01
CA LYS A 54 -8.37 4.27 -8.92
C LYS A 54 -8.42 5.79 -9.03
N GLN A 55 -7.91 6.50 -8.04
CA GLN A 55 -7.89 7.95 -8.06
C GLN A 55 -6.78 8.50 -8.94
N TRP A 56 -5.88 7.65 -9.38
CA TRP A 56 -4.75 8.01 -10.24
C TRP A 56 -4.82 7.26 -11.59
#